data_d10ba59c27afa2b6afea9958b536ce89
#
_entry.id   d10ba59c27afa2b6afea9958b536ce89
#
_cell.length_a   1.000
_cell.length_b   1.000
_cell.length_c   1.000
_cell.angle_alpha   90.00
_cell.angle_beta   90.00
_cell.angle_gamma   90.00
#
_symmetry.space_group_name_H-M   'P 1'
#
loop_
_entity.id
_entity.type
_entity.pdbx_description
1 polymer ?
#
loop_
_entity_poly.entity_id
_entity_poly.type
_entity_poly.pdbx_seq_one_letter_code
_entity_poly.pdbx_strand_id
1 'polypeptide(L)'
;MSEIWELLDMNRQKTGILHERGVKVPDGLYHLVVEIWVQKPNGDLLLTQRHPDKPLGLKWECSRGSAVAGEDGVLAAHRELLEEAGIFAPLDDIQFKGYTMHSHYFTETYLYESPTNDITFNLQAEEVVDAKWVAPNEIEQNLDELIPELWDRYGKFIKVG
;
A
#
# COMPACT_ATOMS: atom_id res chain seq x y z
N MET A 1 15.62 10.04 11.49
CA MET A 1 15.08 9.17 12.57
C MET A 1 14.40 7.96 11.96
N SER A 2 14.63 6.80 12.56
CA SER A 2 13.98 5.57 12.12
C SER A 2 12.51 5.57 12.51
N GLU A 3 11.68 4.94 11.68
CA GLU A 3 10.29 4.69 12.03
C GLU A 3 10.19 3.72 13.20
N ILE A 4 9.22 3.94 14.05
CA ILE A 4 8.85 3.03 15.12
C ILE A 4 7.52 2.37 14.78
N TRP A 5 7.51 1.05 14.82
CA TRP A 5 6.33 0.23 14.58
C TRP A 5 5.80 -0.31 15.90
N GLU A 6 4.51 -0.62 15.95
CA GLU A 6 3.97 -1.47 16.99
C GLU A 6 3.76 -2.85 16.39
N LEU A 7 4.38 -3.88 16.99
CA LEU A 7 4.30 -5.24 16.45
C LEU A 7 2.94 -5.87 16.75
N LEU A 8 2.52 -6.72 15.81
CA LEU A 8 1.29 -7.48 15.89
C LEU A 8 1.59 -8.94 16.22
N ASP A 9 0.62 -9.63 16.81
CA ASP A 9 0.68 -11.08 16.96
C ASP A 9 0.17 -11.78 15.68
N MET A 10 0.13 -13.10 15.69
CA MET A 10 -0.31 -13.89 14.54
C MET A 10 -1.78 -13.68 14.16
N ASN A 11 -2.57 -13.08 15.05
CA ASN A 11 -3.97 -12.76 14.83
C ASN A 11 -4.20 -11.29 14.44
N ARG A 12 -3.13 -10.60 14.05
CA ARG A 12 -3.10 -9.17 13.70
C ARG A 12 -3.54 -8.25 14.84
N GLN A 13 -3.36 -8.68 16.09
CA GLN A 13 -3.67 -7.85 17.24
C GLN A 13 -2.42 -7.12 17.71
N LYS A 14 -2.58 -5.87 18.12
CA LYS A 14 -1.48 -5.07 18.65
C LYS A 14 -0.99 -5.66 19.97
N THR A 15 0.33 -5.77 20.09
CA THR A 15 0.98 -6.37 21.28
C THR A 15 1.46 -5.33 22.30
N GLY A 16 1.53 -4.06 21.92
CA GLY A 16 2.18 -3.02 22.72
C GLY A 16 3.70 -3.01 22.61
N ILE A 17 4.29 -3.93 21.84
CA ILE A 17 5.75 -4.00 21.67
C ILE A 17 6.15 -3.03 20.56
N LEU A 18 7.00 -2.05 20.90
CA LEU A 18 7.52 -1.10 19.94
C LEU A 18 8.81 -1.65 19.31
N HIS A 19 8.98 -1.38 18.02
CA HIS A 19 10.07 -1.94 17.23
C HIS A 19 10.61 -0.91 16.25
N GLU A 20 11.93 -0.79 16.19
CA GLU A 20 12.58 0.15 15.27
C GLU A 20 12.73 -0.50 13.88
N ARG A 21 12.34 0.25 12.84
CA ARG A 21 12.54 -0.18 11.45
C ARG A 21 14.02 -0.40 11.18
N GLY A 22 14.35 -1.48 10.49
CA GLY A 22 15.72 -1.86 10.15
C GLY A 22 16.29 -2.91 11.08
N VAL A 23 15.65 -3.16 12.23
CA VAL A 23 16.01 -4.26 13.12
C VAL A 23 15.14 -5.46 12.76
N LYS A 24 15.71 -6.66 12.85
CA LYS A 24 14.97 -7.89 12.55
C LYS A 24 13.76 -8.04 13.46
N VAL A 25 12.59 -8.29 12.88
CA VAL A 25 11.37 -8.58 13.64
C VAL A 25 11.49 -9.95 14.29
N PRO A 26 11.24 -10.08 15.61
CA PRO A 26 11.31 -11.39 16.28
C PRO A 26 10.34 -12.42 15.71
N ASP A 27 10.69 -13.68 15.76
CA ASP A 27 9.82 -14.77 15.31
C ASP A 27 8.50 -14.76 16.10
N GLY A 28 7.41 -14.99 15.39
CA GLY A 28 6.07 -14.98 15.97
C GLY A 28 5.46 -13.58 16.11
N LEU A 29 6.18 -12.54 15.73
CA LEU A 29 5.71 -11.17 15.70
C LEU A 29 5.76 -10.62 14.27
N TYR A 30 4.96 -9.61 14.00
CA TYR A 30 4.75 -9.10 12.64
C TYR A 30 4.64 -7.58 12.67
N HIS A 31 5.15 -6.92 11.63
CA HIS A 31 4.78 -5.52 11.41
C HIS A 31 3.68 -5.43 10.37
N LEU A 32 3.05 -4.27 10.25
CA LEU A 32 1.94 -4.06 9.34
C LEU A 32 2.39 -3.22 8.15
N VAL A 33 2.24 -3.79 6.96
CA VAL A 33 2.35 -3.08 5.69
C VAL A 33 0.95 -2.86 5.16
N VAL A 34 0.67 -1.67 4.67
CA VAL A 34 -0.59 -1.35 4.02
C VAL A 34 -0.35 -1.03 2.56
N GLU A 35 -1.32 -1.36 1.73
CA GLU A 35 -1.35 -0.93 0.34
C GLU A 35 -2.75 -0.44 0.01
N ILE A 36 -2.84 0.61 -0.79
CA ILE A 36 -4.13 1.20 -1.15
C ILE A 36 -4.20 1.43 -2.66
N TRP A 37 -5.21 0.84 -3.28
CA TRP A 37 -5.55 1.08 -4.67
C TRP A 37 -6.48 2.27 -4.77
N VAL A 38 -6.24 3.13 -5.76
CA VAL A 38 -7.13 4.23 -6.12
C VAL A 38 -7.72 3.92 -7.47
N GLN A 39 -9.05 3.91 -7.56
CA GLN A 39 -9.76 3.61 -8.79
C GLN A 39 -10.63 4.79 -9.20
N LYS A 40 -10.54 5.20 -10.45
CA LYS A 40 -11.41 6.22 -11.04
C LYS A 40 -12.75 5.60 -11.44
N PRO A 41 -13.81 6.42 -11.61
CA PRO A 41 -15.09 5.91 -12.12
C PRO A 41 -15.00 5.18 -13.46
N ASN A 42 -14.03 5.56 -14.32
CA ASN A 42 -13.80 4.87 -15.60
C ASN A 42 -13.10 3.51 -15.47
N GLY A 43 -12.70 3.14 -14.25
CA GLY A 43 -12.04 1.86 -13.96
C GLY A 43 -10.52 1.90 -13.89
N ASP A 44 -9.89 3.01 -14.28
CA ASP A 44 -8.44 3.12 -14.25
C ASP A 44 -7.92 3.10 -12.81
N LEU A 45 -6.79 2.44 -12.63
CA LEU A 45 -6.10 2.30 -11.35
C LEU A 45 -4.83 3.14 -11.35
N LEU A 46 -4.49 3.71 -10.19
CA LEU A 46 -3.25 4.45 -10.03
C LEU A 46 -2.08 3.49 -9.76
N LEU A 47 -1.04 3.59 -10.58
CA LEU A 47 0.24 2.94 -10.32
C LEU A 47 1.30 4.01 -10.08
N THR A 48 2.18 3.76 -9.11
CA THR A 48 3.33 4.61 -8.80
C THR A 48 4.60 3.82 -9.02
N GLN A 49 5.65 4.47 -9.49
CA GLN A 49 6.93 3.83 -9.78
C GLN A 49 7.91 4.09 -8.64
N ARG A 50 8.48 3.01 -8.11
CA ARG A 50 9.42 3.07 -6.99
C ARG A 50 10.70 3.79 -7.41
N HIS A 51 11.23 4.62 -6.51
CA HIS A 51 12.52 5.27 -6.69
C HIS A 51 13.60 4.20 -6.96
N PRO A 52 14.56 4.46 -7.89
CA PRO A 52 15.56 3.46 -8.24
C PRO A 52 16.47 3.03 -7.08
N ASP A 53 16.61 3.87 -6.05
CA ASP A 53 17.44 3.55 -4.88
C ASP A 53 16.73 2.64 -3.86
N LYS A 54 15.44 2.37 -4.06
CA LYS A 54 14.69 1.46 -3.18
C LYS A 54 14.84 0.01 -3.65
N PRO A 55 14.63 -0.96 -2.73
CA PRO A 55 14.48 -2.36 -3.17
C PRO A 55 13.39 -2.46 -4.23
N LEU A 56 13.60 -3.29 -5.26
CA LEU A 56 12.70 -3.40 -6.42
C LEU A 56 12.51 -2.05 -7.14
N GLY A 57 13.55 -1.21 -7.16
CA GLY A 57 13.51 0.09 -7.81
C GLY A 57 13.02 0.03 -9.25
N LEU A 58 12.30 1.06 -9.68
CA LEU A 58 11.66 1.21 -10.98
C LEU A 58 10.50 0.25 -11.25
N LYS A 59 10.18 -0.67 -10.33
CA LYS A 59 8.94 -1.45 -10.42
C LYS A 59 7.75 -0.58 -10.07
N TRP A 60 6.60 -0.95 -10.61
CA TRP A 60 5.34 -0.25 -10.38
C TRP A 60 4.54 -0.93 -9.28
N GLU A 61 3.79 -0.13 -8.54
CA GLU A 61 2.96 -0.60 -7.42
C GLU A 61 1.81 0.38 -7.17
N CYS A 62 0.87 0.02 -6.30
CA CYS A 62 -0.03 0.99 -5.72
C CYS A 62 0.68 1.68 -4.54
N SER A 63 0.09 2.71 -3.95
CA SER A 63 0.69 3.37 -2.78
C SER A 63 0.74 2.38 -1.62
N ARG A 64 1.91 2.23 -1.01
CA ARG A 64 2.10 1.28 0.08
C ARG A 64 3.22 1.74 1.01
N GLY A 65 3.18 1.24 2.24
CA GLY A 65 4.19 1.52 3.24
C GLY A 65 3.86 0.85 4.56
N SER A 66 4.72 1.04 5.55
CA SER A 66 4.53 0.46 6.88
C SER A 66 3.71 1.38 7.76
N ALA A 67 2.77 0.81 8.51
CA ALA A 67 2.09 1.53 9.58
C ALA A 67 3.09 1.86 10.67
N VAL A 68 2.99 3.05 11.23
CA VAL A 68 3.81 3.48 12.38
C VAL A 68 3.03 3.28 13.68
N ALA A 69 3.75 3.28 14.80
CA ALA A 69 3.12 3.11 16.11
C ALA A 69 2.02 4.15 16.32
N GLY A 70 0.88 3.70 16.82
CA GLY A 70 -0.30 4.55 17.02
C GLY A 70 -1.28 4.57 15.86
N GLU A 71 -0.91 4.01 14.70
CA GLU A 71 -1.81 3.91 13.56
C GLU A 71 -2.49 2.54 13.50
N ASP A 72 -3.72 2.51 13.04
CA ASP A 72 -4.32 1.30 12.49
C ASP A 72 -4.07 1.28 10.97
N GLY A 73 -4.56 0.22 10.30
CA GLY A 73 -4.31 0.06 8.87
C GLY A 73 -4.93 1.17 8.02
N VAL A 74 -6.14 1.61 8.33
CA VAL A 74 -6.82 2.63 7.52
C VAL A 74 -6.14 3.98 7.66
N LEU A 75 -5.67 4.34 8.85
CA LEU A 75 -4.90 5.57 9.05
C LEU A 75 -3.58 5.54 8.30
N ALA A 76 -2.89 4.40 8.34
CA ALA A 76 -1.64 4.22 7.61
C ALA A 76 -1.86 4.33 6.11
N ALA A 77 -2.91 3.71 5.57
CA ALA A 77 -3.25 3.78 4.15
C ALA A 77 -3.56 5.21 3.72
N HIS A 78 -4.35 5.93 4.52
CA HIS A 78 -4.66 7.33 4.29
C HIS A 78 -3.38 8.19 4.24
N ARG A 79 -2.50 8.02 5.23
CA ARG A 79 -1.25 8.79 5.32
C ARG A 79 -0.32 8.49 4.15
N GLU A 80 -0.11 7.22 3.84
CA GLU A 80 0.79 6.82 2.75
C GLU A 80 0.32 7.35 1.40
N LEU A 81 -0.98 7.30 1.12
CA LEU A 81 -1.52 7.82 -0.13
C LEU A 81 -1.32 9.33 -0.23
N LEU A 82 -1.57 10.05 0.86
CA LEU A 82 -1.38 11.49 0.89
C LEU A 82 0.10 11.88 0.74
N GLU A 83 0.99 11.19 1.44
CA GLU A 83 2.42 11.47 1.38
C GLU A 83 3.03 11.13 0.02
N GLU A 84 2.76 9.93 -0.50
CA GLU A 84 3.39 9.47 -1.73
C GLU A 84 2.81 10.09 -2.99
N ALA A 85 1.49 10.24 -3.05
CA ALA A 85 0.80 10.65 -4.27
C ALA A 85 0.06 11.99 -4.15
N GLY A 86 -0.01 12.57 -2.95
CA GLY A 86 -0.73 13.83 -2.73
C GLY A 86 -2.24 13.70 -2.85
N ILE A 87 -2.78 12.49 -2.73
CA ILE A 87 -4.21 12.23 -2.84
C ILE A 87 -4.82 12.13 -1.46
N PHE A 88 -5.81 12.99 -1.17
CA PHE A 88 -6.58 12.93 0.06
C PHE A 88 -7.80 12.03 -0.15
N ALA A 89 -7.83 10.90 0.55
CA ALA A 89 -8.98 10.01 0.61
C ALA A 89 -9.61 10.14 2.00
N PRO A 90 -10.88 10.57 2.11
CA PRO A 90 -11.54 10.59 3.43
C PRO A 90 -11.50 9.20 4.07
N LEU A 91 -11.25 9.14 5.37
CA LEU A 91 -11.12 7.87 6.08
C LEU A 91 -12.34 6.96 5.88
N ASP A 92 -13.54 7.53 5.90
CA ASP A 92 -14.77 6.76 5.73
C ASP A 92 -14.94 6.18 4.33
N ASP A 93 -14.18 6.68 3.35
CA ASP A 93 -14.25 6.21 1.96
C ASP A 93 -13.16 5.19 1.64
N ILE A 94 -12.26 4.90 2.59
CA ILE A 94 -11.22 3.89 2.42
C ILE A 94 -11.77 2.55 2.87
N GLN A 95 -11.81 1.59 1.95
CA GLN A 95 -12.41 0.28 2.18
C GLN A 95 -11.34 -0.76 2.44
N PHE A 96 -11.41 -1.45 3.58
CA PHE A 96 -10.57 -2.62 3.86
C PHE A 96 -11.05 -3.79 2.99
N LYS A 97 -10.14 -4.43 2.25
CA LYS A 97 -10.49 -5.51 1.33
C LYS A 97 -9.97 -6.88 1.75
N GLY A 98 -8.90 -6.94 2.51
CA GLY A 98 -8.34 -8.20 2.95
C GLY A 98 -6.91 -8.07 3.43
N TYR A 99 -6.33 -9.18 3.83
CA TYR A 99 -4.94 -9.19 4.28
C TYR A 99 -4.22 -10.46 3.85
N THR A 100 -2.90 -10.38 3.77
CA THR A 100 -2.02 -11.51 3.51
C THR A 100 -0.98 -11.58 4.62
N MET A 101 -0.74 -12.78 5.13
CA MET A 101 0.27 -13.05 6.15
C MET A 101 1.58 -13.48 5.49
N HIS A 102 2.66 -12.82 5.87
CA HIS A 102 4.02 -13.18 5.47
C HIS A 102 4.81 -13.64 6.70
N SER A 103 6.09 -13.97 6.53
CA SER A 103 6.88 -14.52 7.65
C SER A 103 7.02 -13.55 8.83
N HIS A 104 7.17 -12.25 8.57
CA HIS A 104 7.42 -11.25 9.61
C HIS A 104 6.58 -9.98 9.44
N TYR A 105 5.58 -10.00 8.54
CA TYR A 105 4.68 -8.86 8.34
C TYR A 105 3.36 -9.32 7.75
N PHE A 106 2.34 -8.47 7.92
CA PHE A 106 1.06 -8.58 7.21
C PHE A 106 0.99 -7.49 6.16
N THR A 107 0.32 -7.77 5.05
CA THR A 107 -0.09 -6.75 4.08
C THR A 107 -1.60 -6.62 4.16
N GLU A 108 -2.10 -5.45 4.54
CA GLU A 108 -3.52 -5.12 4.46
C GLU A 108 -3.78 -4.36 3.17
N THR A 109 -4.79 -4.78 2.43
CA THR A 109 -5.16 -4.21 1.12
C THR A 109 -6.42 -3.38 1.25
N TYR A 110 -6.34 -2.14 0.77
CA TYR A 110 -7.41 -1.15 0.82
C TYR A 110 -7.77 -0.66 -0.58
N LEU A 111 -8.96 -0.14 -0.73
CA LEU A 111 -9.45 0.48 -1.96
C LEU A 111 -10.08 1.84 -1.66
N TYR A 112 -9.71 2.84 -2.44
CA TYR A 112 -10.40 4.11 -2.50
C TYR A 112 -10.98 4.29 -3.91
N GLU A 113 -12.30 4.38 -4.00
CA GLU A 113 -12.99 4.68 -5.25
C GLU A 113 -13.20 6.18 -5.33
N SER A 114 -12.47 6.83 -6.23
CA SER A 114 -12.60 8.27 -6.43
C SER A 114 -13.97 8.62 -6.99
N PRO A 115 -14.64 9.67 -6.49
CA PRO A 115 -15.93 10.10 -7.03
C PRO A 115 -15.82 10.81 -8.38
N THR A 116 -14.60 11.09 -8.84
CA THR A 116 -14.36 11.85 -10.08
C THR A 116 -13.20 11.26 -10.87
N ASN A 117 -13.25 11.42 -12.21
CA ASN A 117 -12.13 11.12 -13.08
C ASN A 117 -11.06 12.23 -13.07
N ASP A 118 -11.38 13.41 -12.55
CA ASP A 118 -10.48 14.56 -12.50
C ASP A 118 -9.68 14.58 -11.20
N ILE A 119 -8.95 13.51 -10.96
CA ILE A 119 -8.09 13.38 -9.79
C ILE A 119 -6.63 13.54 -10.22
N THR A 120 -5.94 14.46 -9.56
CA THR A 120 -4.51 14.72 -9.82
C THR A 120 -3.67 14.18 -8.68
N PHE A 121 -2.39 14.01 -8.95
CA PHE A 121 -1.45 13.54 -7.93
C PHE A 121 -0.25 14.50 -7.85
N ASN A 122 0.39 14.49 -6.68
CA ASN A 122 1.62 15.24 -6.42
C ASN A 122 2.60 14.29 -5.72
N LEU A 123 3.67 13.91 -6.40
CA LEU A 123 4.54 12.83 -5.98
C LEU A 123 5.59 13.25 -4.96
N GLN A 124 5.83 12.39 -3.98
CA GLN A 124 6.95 12.48 -3.05
C GLN A 124 8.21 11.95 -3.74
N ALA A 125 9.08 12.85 -4.20
CA ALA A 125 10.19 12.52 -5.10
C ALA A 125 11.20 11.51 -4.52
N GLU A 126 11.37 11.45 -3.20
CA GLU A 126 12.29 10.52 -2.56
C GLU A 126 11.78 9.06 -2.58
N GLU A 127 10.47 8.88 -2.74
CA GLU A 127 9.83 7.57 -2.68
C GLU A 127 9.33 7.10 -4.04
N VAL A 128 8.86 8.04 -4.86
CA VAL A 128 8.13 7.77 -6.09
C VAL A 128 8.65 8.68 -7.19
N VAL A 129 9.03 8.09 -8.33
CA VAL A 129 9.59 8.88 -9.46
C VAL A 129 8.58 9.12 -10.57
N ASP A 130 7.50 8.36 -10.63
CA ASP A 130 6.48 8.52 -11.65
C ASP A 130 5.15 7.94 -11.17
N ALA A 131 4.06 8.33 -11.82
CA ALA A 131 2.73 7.79 -11.57
C ALA A 131 1.93 7.80 -12.87
N LYS A 132 1.01 6.86 -12.98
CA LYS A 132 0.14 6.77 -14.17
C LYS A 132 -1.18 6.11 -13.81
N TRP A 133 -2.21 6.46 -14.58
CA TRP A 133 -3.51 5.80 -14.53
C TRP A 133 -3.53 4.72 -15.61
N VAL A 134 -3.88 3.50 -15.24
CA VAL A 134 -3.80 2.35 -16.14
C VAL A 134 -5.06 1.51 -16.02
N ALA A 135 -5.61 1.12 -17.15
CA ALA A 135 -6.75 0.18 -17.16
C ALA A 135 -6.30 -1.19 -16.67
N PRO A 136 -7.14 -1.93 -15.91
CA PRO A 136 -6.76 -3.24 -15.40
C PRO A 136 -6.27 -4.23 -16.48
N ASN A 137 -6.87 -4.24 -17.67
CA ASN A 137 -6.41 -5.12 -18.73
C ASN A 137 -5.02 -4.78 -19.27
N GLU A 138 -4.61 -3.51 -19.22
CA GLU A 138 -3.25 -3.11 -19.58
C GLU A 138 -2.25 -3.57 -18.54
N ILE A 139 -2.62 -3.53 -17.25
CA ILE A 139 -1.78 -4.03 -16.16
C ILE A 139 -1.53 -5.54 -16.39
N GLU A 140 -2.56 -6.30 -16.74
CA GLU A 140 -2.44 -7.74 -16.96
C GLU A 140 -1.47 -8.10 -18.09
N GLN A 141 -1.23 -7.19 -19.03
CA GLN A 141 -0.30 -7.39 -20.13
C GLN A 141 1.16 -7.09 -19.77
N ASN A 142 1.40 -6.48 -18.59
CA ASN A 142 2.72 -6.01 -18.18
C ASN A 142 3.03 -6.37 -16.72
N LEU A 143 2.66 -7.57 -16.30
CA LEU A 143 2.79 -8.00 -14.89
C LEU A 143 4.23 -8.03 -14.38
N ASP A 144 5.21 -8.25 -15.26
CA ASP A 144 6.62 -8.25 -14.89
C ASP A 144 7.15 -6.87 -14.52
N GLU A 145 6.42 -5.81 -14.84
CA GLU A 145 6.77 -4.45 -14.42
C GLU A 145 6.33 -4.13 -12.99
N LEU A 146 5.49 -5.00 -12.39
CA LEU A 146 4.95 -4.79 -11.03
C LEU A 146 5.86 -5.44 -9.98
N ILE A 147 5.75 -4.95 -8.73
CA ILE A 147 6.33 -5.68 -7.60
C ILE A 147 5.66 -7.06 -7.49
N PRO A 148 6.38 -8.07 -6.98
CA PRO A 148 5.82 -9.42 -6.87
C PRO A 148 4.52 -9.45 -6.06
N GLU A 149 3.61 -10.32 -6.48
CA GLU A 149 2.35 -10.63 -5.78
C GLU A 149 1.31 -9.50 -5.73
N LEU A 150 1.64 -8.29 -6.18
CA LEU A 150 0.71 -7.15 -6.13
C LEU A 150 -0.60 -7.46 -6.87
N TRP A 151 -0.50 -7.98 -8.09
CA TRP A 151 -1.68 -8.26 -8.92
C TRP A 151 -2.46 -9.47 -8.41
N ASP A 152 -1.78 -10.42 -7.79
CA ASP A 152 -2.43 -11.55 -7.14
C ASP A 152 -3.34 -11.06 -6.00
N ARG A 153 -2.86 -10.11 -5.19
CA ARG A 153 -3.67 -9.53 -4.13
C ARG A 153 -4.84 -8.71 -4.68
N TYR A 154 -4.62 -7.96 -5.74
CA TYR A 154 -5.71 -7.26 -6.42
C TYR A 154 -6.80 -8.22 -6.88
N GLY A 155 -6.41 -9.30 -7.56
CA GLY A 155 -7.35 -10.31 -8.04
C GLY A 155 -8.11 -10.98 -6.90
N LYS A 156 -7.44 -11.24 -5.79
CA LYS A 156 -8.02 -11.93 -4.65
C LYS A 156 -8.98 -11.05 -3.86
N PHE A 157 -8.66 -9.78 -3.66
CA PHE A 157 -9.38 -8.93 -2.71
C PHE A 157 -10.24 -7.84 -3.35
N ILE A 158 -9.91 -7.38 -4.53
CA ILE A 158 -10.58 -6.23 -5.15
C ILE A 158 -11.42 -6.62 -6.36
N LYS A 159 -10.88 -7.44 -7.25
CA LYS A 159 -11.55 -7.84 -8.47
C LYS A 159 -12.74 -8.76 -8.23
N VAL A 160 -12.80 -9.41 -7.07
CA VAL A 160 -13.89 -10.32 -6.74
C VAL A 160 -15.16 -9.53 -6.49
N GLY A 161 -16.12 -9.70 -7.32
CA GLY A 161 -17.35 -8.97 -7.07
C GLY A 161 -18.43 -9.37 -8.00
#